data_377c6424943af3408573906ebcbe0a3b
#
_entry.id   377c6424943af3408573906ebcbe0a3b
#
_cell.length_a   1.000
_cell.length_b   1.000
_cell.length_c   1.000
_cell.angle_alpha   90.00
_cell.angle_beta   90.00
_cell.angle_gamma   90.00
#
_symmetry.space_group_name_H-M   'P 1'
#
loop_
_entity.id
_entity.type
_entity.pdbx_description
1 polymer ?
#
loop_
_entity_poly.entity_id
_entity_poly.type
_entity_poly.pdbx_seq_one_letter_code
_entity_poly.pdbx_strand_id
1 'polypeptide(L)'
;MLGCTITIFSAPSPSYHAMRQLVLGAIFESQSVRLSKFIRANMEVILQEWENFALTLNPLRNSSKLKLRDHAQQMLYVICTDLDTYQAESAGIDKSRGLAHNSGGDTAAEIHAVDRMRAGLAIEDLLAEYRAMRASVLRLWQAQATGDDQLEVEDMLRFNEAVDQSLTESVARFSLMVRDSQNVFIAILGHDVRNPLGAISMGAQILMYDEALAPSHQKVAMRILDSTNRVTELVSDLLDFSTGHLGGGIPVTRAEYDLALQCELVVGEMRTGHPERVITLDMTGDLNVMWDRARINQALSNLVGNAVQHGAKDEPVWVTVHGDDDEVVVTIQNLGQIVDPASLRTLFDPGKRFAMRPADQRNSGGDDHLGLGLYITREIVAAHNGKIQVTSTETGGTTFTLSLPRTAKEAGE
;
A
#
# COMPACT_ATOMS: atom_id res chain seq x y z
N MET A 1 97.26 -39.99 37.39
CA MET A 1 96.69 -40.69 36.27
C MET A 1 95.32 -41.20 36.66
N LEU A 2 94.34 -40.47 36.39
CA LEU A 2 92.95 -40.88 36.58
C LEU A 2 92.13 -40.43 35.30
N GLY A 3 91.77 -41.39 34.50
CA GLY A 3 90.91 -41.11 33.32
C GLY A 3 89.50 -40.94 33.67
N CYS A 4 88.89 -39.85 33.22
CA CYS A 4 87.47 -39.51 33.43
C CYS A 4 86.73 -39.89 32.12
N THR A 5 85.86 -40.92 32.15
CA THR A 5 85.04 -41.37 31.01
C THR A 5 83.71 -40.62 31.13
N ILE A 6 83.39 -39.73 30.16
CA ILE A 6 82.11 -39.07 30.07
C ILE A 6 81.17 -39.97 29.22
N THR A 7 80.08 -40.45 29.82
CA THR A 7 79.00 -41.19 29.12
C THR A 7 77.94 -40.17 28.71
N ILE A 8 77.80 -39.92 27.41
CA ILE A 8 76.74 -39.08 26.82
C ILE A 8 75.50 -39.94 26.63
N PHE A 9 74.43 -39.70 27.44
CA PHE A 9 73.12 -40.27 27.22
C PHE A 9 72.43 -39.48 26.08
N SER A 10 72.24 -40.13 24.94
CA SER A 10 71.41 -39.65 23.84
C SER A 10 69.96 -39.94 24.17
N ALA A 11 69.18 -38.90 24.39
CA ALA A 11 67.70 -39.08 24.49
C ALA A 11 67.14 -39.46 23.09
N PRO A 12 66.19 -40.39 23.01
CA PRO A 12 65.61 -40.77 21.73
C PRO A 12 64.78 -39.57 21.20
N SER A 13 65.06 -39.17 19.96
CA SER A 13 64.27 -38.19 19.24
C SER A 13 62.85 -38.76 19.05
N PRO A 14 61.77 -37.96 19.24
CA PRO A 14 60.40 -38.41 19.03
C PRO A 14 60.24 -38.89 17.63
N SER A 15 59.66 -40.08 17.46
CA SER A 15 59.45 -40.70 16.16
C SER A 15 58.60 -39.75 15.29
N TYR A 16 58.94 -39.70 13.98
CA TYR A 16 58.22 -38.91 12.98
C TYR A 16 56.69 -39.16 13.03
N HIS A 17 56.29 -40.33 13.52
CA HIS A 17 54.86 -40.70 13.73
C HIS A 17 54.20 -39.94 14.89
N ALA A 18 54.90 -39.70 16.01
CA ALA A 18 54.40 -38.93 17.14
C ALA A 18 54.32 -37.42 16.83
N MET A 19 55.26 -36.91 16.03
CA MET A 19 55.21 -35.51 15.57
C MET A 19 54.10 -35.29 14.55
N ARG A 20 53.85 -36.28 13.68
CA ARG A 20 52.72 -36.25 12.74
C ARG A 20 51.37 -36.36 13.41
N GLN A 21 51.24 -37.14 14.50
CA GLN A 21 50.01 -37.19 15.31
C GLN A 21 49.78 -35.90 16.11
N LEU A 22 50.84 -35.27 16.63
CA LEU A 22 50.71 -33.93 17.30
C LEU A 22 50.33 -32.82 16.33
N VAL A 23 50.89 -32.82 15.12
CA VAL A 23 50.53 -31.87 14.06
C VAL A 23 49.14 -32.15 13.49
N LEU A 24 48.74 -33.39 13.32
CA LEU A 24 47.38 -33.78 12.93
C LEU A 24 46.36 -33.50 14.04
N GLY A 25 46.71 -33.69 15.33
CA GLY A 25 45.86 -33.31 16.47
C GLY A 25 45.66 -31.78 16.57
N ALA A 26 46.69 -31.00 16.31
CA ALA A 26 46.59 -29.52 16.31
C ALA A 26 45.84 -28.97 15.07
N ILE A 27 45.78 -29.73 13.98
CA ILE A 27 44.99 -29.35 12.79
C ILE A 27 43.49 -29.72 12.97
N PHE A 28 43.16 -30.68 13.85
CA PHE A 28 41.77 -31.10 14.09
C PHE A 28 41.03 -30.32 15.17
N GLU A 29 41.64 -29.36 15.86
CA GLU A 29 40.97 -28.54 16.89
C GLU A 29 40.51 -27.14 16.42
N SER A 30 40.67 -26.83 15.13
CA SER A 30 40.00 -25.67 14.51
C SER A 30 38.64 -26.09 13.93
N GLN A 31 37.72 -26.56 14.79
CA GLN A 31 36.33 -26.65 14.37
C GLN A 31 35.78 -25.22 14.19
N SER A 32 35.38 -24.88 12.96
CA SER A 32 34.71 -23.63 12.69
C SER A 32 33.46 -23.54 13.58
N VAL A 33 33.35 -22.43 14.28
CA VAL A 33 32.21 -22.20 15.21
C VAL A 33 31.00 -21.84 14.35
N ARG A 34 29.96 -22.70 14.34
CA ARG A 34 28.67 -22.42 13.67
C ARG A 34 28.17 -21.02 14.07
N LEU A 35 27.67 -20.26 13.11
CA LEU A 35 27.26 -18.86 13.31
C LEU A 35 26.16 -18.73 14.36
N SER A 36 25.21 -19.65 14.45
CA SER A 36 24.17 -19.65 15.48
C SER A 36 24.73 -19.76 16.90
N LYS A 37 25.75 -20.63 17.10
CA LYS A 37 26.44 -20.79 18.39
C LYS A 37 27.26 -19.54 18.73
N PHE A 38 27.93 -18.98 17.73
CA PHE A 38 28.68 -17.73 17.88
C PHE A 38 27.78 -16.56 18.33
N ILE A 39 26.62 -16.36 17.66
CA ILE A 39 25.66 -15.31 18.01
C ILE A 39 25.19 -15.47 19.46
N ARG A 40 24.80 -16.70 19.87
CA ARG A 40 24.37 -16.95 21.25
C ARG A 40 25.45 -16.69 22.29
N ALA A 41 26.70 -17.08 22.00
CA ALA A 41 27.84 -16.88 22.90
C ALA A 41 28.26 -15.40 23.01
N ASN A 42 28.06 -14.60 21.95
CA ASN A 42 28.48 -13.21 21.88
C ASN A 42 27.31 -12.22 21.85
N MET A 43 26.11 -12.66 22.26
CA MET A 43 24.88 -11.87 22.21
C MET A 43 25.05 -10.47 22.79
N GLU A 44 25.66 -10.38 23.97
CA GLU A 44 25.86 -9.13 24.70
C GLU A 44 26.72 -8.12 23.92
N VAL A 45 27.78 -8.59 23.28
CA VAL A 45 28.70 -7.75 22.50
C VAL A 45 28.00 -7.25 21.24
N ILE A 46 27.26 -8.13 20.56
CA ILE A 46 26.48 -7.79 19.36
C ILE A 46 25.42 -6.74 19.71
N LEU A 47 24.67 -6.96 20.78
CA LEU A 47 23.62 -6.01 21.21
C LEU A 47 24.21 -4.66 21.63
N GLN A 48 25.40 -4.64 22.27
CA GLN A 48 26.03 -3.39 22.63
C GLN A 48 26.49 -2.58 21.41
N GLU A 49 27.06 -3.21 20.39
CA GLU A 49 27.41 -2.52 19.14
C GLU A 49 26.17 -1.97 18.43
N TRP A 50 25.12 -2.78 18.34
CA TRP A 50 23.86 -2.39 17.74
C TRP A 50 23.19 -1.24 18.52
N GLU A 51 23.13 -1.31 19.86
CA GLU A 51 22.59 -0.26 20.72
C GLU A 51 23.33 1.08 20.50
N ASN A 52 24.66 1.04 20.45
CA ASN A 52 25.46 2.23 20.18
C ASN A 52 25.08 2.89 18.85
N PHE A 53 24.77 2.10 17.83
CA PHE A 53 24.28 2.61 16.56
C PHE A 53 22.84 3.13 16.67
N ALA A 54 21.91 2.36 17.25
CA ALA A 54 20.50 2.74 17.36
C ALA A 54 20.31 4.07 18.11
N LEU A 55 21.11 4.33 19.14
CA LEU A 55 21.10 5.60 19.87
C LEU A 55 21.60 6.81 19.07
N THR A 56 22.22 6.61 17.90
CA THR A 56 22.55 7.71 16.98
C THR A 56 21.35 8.23 16.23
N LEU A 57 20.28 7.40 16.11
CA LEU A 57 19.03 7.77 15.46
C LEU A 57 18.25 8.73 16.37
N ASN A 58 17.86 9.89 15.84
CA ASN A 58 17.27 10.98 16.63
C ASN A 58 16.04 10.57 17.48
N PRO A 59 15.05 9.82 16.94
CA PRO A 59 13.89 9.44 17.74
C PRO A 59 14.20 8.52 18.91
N LEU A 60 15.30 7.76 18.85
CA LEU A 60 15.67 6.75 19.85
C LEU A 60 16.61 7.26 20.95
N ARG A 61 17.13 8.48 20.83
CA ARG A 61 18.10 9.04 21.79
C ARG A 61 17.68 8.97 23.26
N ASN A 62 16.38 9.10 23.52
CA ASN A 62 15.81 9.08 24.86
C ASN A 62 15.07 7.78 25.18
N SER A 63 15.16 6.77 24.32
CA SER A 63 14.51 5.50 24.53
C SER A 63 15.18 4.69 25.62
N SER A 64 14.39 3.89 26.34
CA SER A 64 14.93 2.95 27.33
C SER A 64 15.82 1.92 26.65
N LYS A 65 17.09 1.87 27.07
CA LYS A 65 18.08 0.89 26.56
C LYS A 65 17.58 -0.54 26.69
N LEU A 66 16.87 -0.85 27.78
CA LEU A 66 16.32 -2.18 28.00
C LEU A 66 15.33 -2.59 26.89
N LYS A 67 14.36 -1.73 26.59
CA LYS A 67 13.39 -1.99 25.51
C LYS A 67 14.02 -2.09 24.14
N LEU A 68 15.03 -1.26 23.86
CA LEU A 68 15.77 -1.33 22.61
C LEU A 68 16.42 -2.70 22.42
N ARG A 69 17.08 -3.21 23.46
CA ARG A 69 17.82 -4.47 23.42
C ARG A 69 16.91 -5.70 23.36
N ASP A 70 15.79 -5.70 24.08
CA ASP A 70 14.86 -6.84 24.15
C ASP A 70 14.38 -7.27 22.76
N HIS A 71 14.01 -6.32 21.90
CA HIS A 71 13.54 -6.63 20.53
C HIS A 71 14.66 -7.13 19.63
N ALA A 72 15.83 -6.50 19.66
CA ALA A 72 16.98 -6.95 18.87
C ALA A 72 17.44 -8.33 19.31
N GLN A 73 17.40 -8.62 20.63
CA GLN A 73 17.70 -9.93 21.17
C GLN A 73 16.71 -10.99 20.67
N GLN A 74 15.41 -10.70 20.71
CA GLN A 74 14.38 -11.60 20.19
C GLN A 74 14.57 -11.91 18.72
N MET A 75 14.86 -10.91 17.90
CA MET A 75 15.14 -11.08 16.47
C MET A 75 16.35 -12.00 16.25
N LEU A 76 17.45 -11.78 16.96
CA LEU A 76 18.64 -12.63 16.89
C LEU A 76 18.35 -14.06 17.34
N TYR A 77 17.50 -14.26 18.35
CA TYR A 77 17.08 -15.61 18.78
C TYR A 77 16.28 -16.32 17.69
N VAL A 78 15.35 -15.63 17.03
CA VAL A 78 14.57 -16.19 15.91
C VAL A 78 15.50 -16.59 14.77
N ILE A 79 16.44 -15.71 14.39
CA ILE A 79 17.45 -16.00 13.37
C ILE A 79 18.31 -17.21 13.77
N CYS A 80 18.79 -17.29 15.01
CA CYS A 80 19.55 -18.45 15.49
C CYS A 80 18.74 -19.74 15.43
N THR A 81 17.45 -19.69 15.75
CA THR A 81 16.57 -20.87 15.68
C THR A 81 16.38 -21.32 14.24
N ASP A 82 16.25 -20.38 13.32
CA ASP A 82 16.16 -20.66 11.89
C ASP A 82 17.47 -21.31 11.37
N LEU A 83 18.63 -20.80 11.77
CA LEU A 83 19.92 -21.35 11.41
C LEU A 83 20.14 -22.79 11.92
N ASP A 84 19.59 -23.13 13.07
CA ASP A 84 19.68 -24.48 13.67
C ASP A 84 18.66 -25.46 13.08
N THR A 85 17.62 -24.97 12.41
CA THR A 85 16.56 -25.81 11.82
C THR A 85 16.97 -26.27 10.41
N TYR A 86 16.68 -27.53 10.08
CA TYR A 86 16.90 -28.01 8.70
C TYR A 86 16.01 -27.22 7.73
N GLN A 87 16.63 -26.70 6.69
CA GLN A 87 15.94 -25.95 5.64
C GLN A 87 16.07 -26.71 4.30
N ALA A 88 14.92 -27.01 3.67
CA ALA A 88 14.90 -27.52 2.31
C ALA A 88 15.31 -26.40 1.33
N GLU A 89 15.96 -26.76 0.22
CA GLU A 89 16.41 -25.79 -0.79
C GLU A 89 15.28 -24.90 -1.32
N SER A 90 14.07 -25.44 -1.52
CA SER A 90 12.88 -24.69 -1.92
C SER A 90 12.48 -23.63 -0.87
N ALA A 91 12.59 -23.94 0.41
CA ALA A 91 12.27 -23.01 1.49
C ALA A 91 13.26 -21.84 1.57
N GLY A 92 14.54 -22.06 1.27
CA GLY A 92 15.54 -21.00 1.15
C GLY A 92 15.24 -20.05 0.00
N ILE A 93 14.82 -20.59 -1.15
CA ILE A 93 14.40 -19.79 -2.31
C ILE A 93 13.17 -18.94 -1.97
N ASP A 94 12.17 -19.50 -1.28
CA ASP A 94 10.97 -18.76 -0.91
C ASP A 94 11.28 -17.65 0.10
N LYS A 95 12.16 -17.89 1.07
CA LYS A 95 12.66 -16.86 2.00
C LYS A 95 13.38 -15.72 1.26
N SER A 96 14.30 -16.06 0.36
CA SER A 96 15.06 -15.07 -0.41
C SER A 96 14.17 -14.18 -1.29
N ARG A 97 12.95 -14.66 -1.61
CA ARG A 97 11.93 -13.95 -2.39
C ARG A 97 10.88 -13.24 -1.52
N GLY A 98 10.96 -13.36 -0.20
CA GLY A 98 9.96 -12.82 0.72
C GLY A 98 8.60 -13.54 0.66
N LEU A 99 8.57 -14.78 0.15
CA LEU A 99 7.36 -15.57 -0.02
C LEU A 99 7.10 -16.56 1.14
N ALA A 100 8.00 -16.64 2.12
CA ALA A 100 7.82 -17.49 3.28
C ALA A 100 6.63 -17.00 4.13
N HIS A 101 5.60 -17.84 4.28
CA HIS A 101 4.40 -17.54 5.06
C HIS A 101 4.58 -17.97 6.50
N ASN A 102 4.34 -17.05 7.44
CA ASN A 102 4.19 -17.38 8.86
C ASN A 102 2.71 -17.58 9.19
N SER A 103 2.36 -18.75 9.69
CA SER A 103 0.99 -19.18 9.98
C SER A 103 0.53 -18.89 11.42
N GLY A 104 1.02 -17.84 12.09
CA GLY A 104 0.50 -17.56 13.43
C GLY A 104 1.16 -16.38 14.13
N GLY A 105 0.39 -15.36 14.48
CA GLY A 105 0.77 -14.23 15.33
C GLY A 105 1.81 -13.28 14.73
N ASP A 106 1.96 -12.08 15.32
CA ASP A 106 2.99 -11.12 14.90
C ASP A 106 4.39 -11.69 15.17
N THR A 107 5.28 -11.62 14.19
CA THR A 107 6.68 -12.05 14.32
C THR A 107 7.50 -11.06 15.15
N ALA A 108 8.68 -11.47 15.63
CA ALA A 108 9.59 -10.53 16.31
C ALA A 108 9.97 -9.33 15.41
N ALA A 109 10.07 -9.56 14.10
CA ALA A 109 10.33 -8.53 13.11
C ALA A 109 9.16 -7.55 12.96
N GLU A 110 7.92 -8.05 12.93
CA GLU A 110 6.72 -7.23 12.89
C GLU A 110 6.53 -6.41 14.16
N ILE A 111 6.75 -7.00 15.34
CA ILE A 111 6.71 -6.29 16.63
C ILE A 111 7.76 -5.17 16.66
N HIS A 112 8.97 -5.45 16.18
CA HIS A 112 10.03 -4.46 16.07
C HIS A 112 9.60 -3.28 15.19
N ALA A 113 9.00 -3.54 14.03
CA ALA A 113 8.51 -2.50 13.13
C ALA A 113 7.42 -1.62 13.78
N VAL A 114 6.49 -2.24 14.52
CA VAL A 114 5.44 -1.54 15.27
C VAL A 114 6.04 -0.56 16.28
N ASP A 115 7.00 -0.99 17.05
CA ASP A 115 7.61 -0.16 18.09
C ASP A 115 8.47 0.96 17.49
N ARG A 116 9.15 0.69 16.38
CA ARG A 116 9.94 1.73 15.68
C ARG A 116 9.05 2.81 15.08
N MET A 117 7.95 2.43 14.44
CA MET A 117 6.97 3.39 13.95
C MET A 117 6.36 4.24 15.07
N ARG A 118 5.97 3.61 16.20
CA ARG A 118 5.44 4.34 17.37
C ARG A 118 6.46 5.29 18.00
N ALA A 119 7.74 4.96 17.91
CA ALA A 119 8.82 5.84 18.34
C ALA A 119 9.11 6.99 17.35
N GLY A 120 8.43 7.03 16.19
CA GLY A 120 8.58 8.08 15.18
C GLY A 120 9.77 7.89 14.24
N LEU A 121 10.30 6.66 14.10
CA LEU A 121 11.34 6.36 13.12
C LEU A 121 10.74 6.34 11.72
N ALA A 122 11.56 6.75 10.74
CA ALA A 122 11.31 6.54 9.34
C ALA A 122 11.68 5.11 8.92
N ILE A 123 11.19 4.66 7.77
CA ILE A 123 11.50 3.33 7.25
C ILE A 123 12.99 3.16 6.95
N GLU A 124 13.66 4.25 6.56
CA GLU A 124 15.09 4.31 6.31
C GLU A 124 15.91 4.03 7.58
N ASP A 125 15.44 4.50 8.73
CA ASP A 125 16.06 4.24 10.04
C ASP A 125 15.91 2.76 10.41
N LEU A 126 14.73 2.17 10.19
CA LEU A 126 14.49 0.74 10.38
C LEU A 126 15.45 -0.12 9.51
N LEU A 127 15.60 0.22 8.24
CA LEU A 127 16.56 -0.41 7.33
C LEU A 127 18.01 -0.27 7.82
N ALA A 128 18.35 0.89 8.38
CA ALA A 128 19.68 1.14 8.92
C ALA A 128 19.98 0.29 10.15
N GLU A 129 18.98 0.05 11.03
CA GLU A 129 19.12 -0.85 12.18
C GLU A 129 19.42 -2.30 11.73
N TYR A 130 18.72 -2.83 10.74
CA TYR A 130 18.99 -4.16 10.18
C TYR A 130 20.38 -4.28 9.56
N ARG A 131 20.80 -3.25 8.80
CA ARG A 131 22.16 -3.21 8.22
C ARG A 131 23.24 -3.18 9.29
N ALA A 132 23.03 -2.41 10.35
CA ALA A 132 23.98 -2.33 11.46
C ALA A 132 24.08 -3.67 12.18
N MET A 133 22.97 -4.32 12.49
CA MET A 133 22.93 -5.63 13.13
C MET A 133 23.65 -6.69 12.27
N ARG A 134 23.33 -6.76 10.97
CA ARG A 134 24.01 -7.67 10.04
C ARG A 134 25.52 -7.45 10.02
N ALA A 135 25.93 -6.19 9.87
CA ALA A 135 27.35 -5.83 9.80
C ALA A 135 28.10 -6.16 11.10
N SER A 136 27.50 -5.92 12.27
CA SER A 136 28.10 -6.24 13.57
C SER A 136 28.28 -7.73 13.75
N VAL A 137 27.27 -8.54 13.46
CA VAL A 137 27.34 -10.00 13.55
C VAL A 137 28.43 -10.56 12.65
N LEU A 138 28.41 -10.20 11.37
CA LEU A 138 29.35 -10.75 10.38
C LEU A 138 30.79 -10.30 10.67
N ARG A 139 31.01 -9.06 11.04
CA ARG A 139 32.36 -8.55 11.39
C ARG A 139 32.95 -9.25 12.60
N LEU A 140 32.15 -9.42 13.66
CA LEU A 140 32.61 -10.09 14.88
C LEU A 140 32.86 -11.58 14.63
N TRP A 141 32.03 -12.22 13.81
CA TRP A 141 32.20 -13.63 13.46
C TRP A 141 33.43 -13.88 12.59
N GLN A 142 33.64 -13.06 11.54
CA GLN A 142 34.81 -13.16 10.66
C GLN A 142 36.14 -13.05 11.43
N ALA A 143 36.19 -12.33 12.53
CA ALA A 143 37.39 -12.24 13.37
C ALA A 143 37.76 -13.59 14.02
N GLN A 144 36.85 -14.56 14.08
CA GLN A 144 37.02 -15.90 14.66
C GLN A 144 36.90 -17.02 13.62
N ALA A 145 36.40 -16.72 12.43
CA ALA A 145 36.22 -17.68 11.34
C ALA A 145 37.59 -18.02 10.71
N THR A 146 37.75 -19.26 10.30
CA THR A 146 38.98 -19.73 9.67
C THR A 146 39.06 -19.45 8.17
N GLY A 147 37.92 -19.09 7.55
CA GLY A 147 37.81 -18.61 6.16
C GLY A 147 37.83 -19.71 5.08
N ASP A 148 37.99 -20.98 5.43
CA ASP A 148 38.19 -22.08 4.50
C ASP A 148 37.17 -23.22 4.60
N ASP A 149 36.11 -23.02 5.41
CA ASP A 149 35.10 -24.05 5.66
C ASP A 149 33.81 -23.79 4.85
N GLN A 150 33.39 -24.81 4.08
CA GLN A 150 32.12 -24.78 3.34
C GLN A 150 30.91 -24.50 4.26
N LEU A 151 30.98 -24.93 5.52
CA LEU A 151 29.94 -24.65 6.54
C LEU A 151 29.86 -23.17 6.91
N GLU A 152 30.96 -22.43 6.89
CA GLU A 152 30.98 -20.99 7.15
C GLU A 152 30.24 -20.22 6.03
N VAL A 153 30.42 -20.65 4.79
CA VAL A 153 29.72 -20.05 3.64
C VAL A 153 28.23 -20.35 3.71
N GLU A 154 27.85 -21.57 4.06
CA GLU A 154 26.46 -21.96 4.24
C GLU A 154 25.79 -21.16 5.36
N ASP A 155 26.41 -21.06 6.53
CA ASP A 155 25.92 -20.28 7.68
C ASP A 155 25.74 -18.79 7.31
N MET A 156 26.68 -18.22 6.56
CA MET A 156 26.60 -16.84 6.11
C MET A 156 25.44 -16.61 5.12
N LEU A 157 25.23 -17.54 4.17
CA LEU A 157 24.10 -17.45 3.23
C LEU A 157 22.77 -17.52 3.97
N ARG A 158 22.60 -18.52 4.85
CA ARG A 158 21.38 -18.71 5.64
C ARG A 158 21.11 -17.54 6.59
N PHE A 159 22.15 -16.97 7.20
CA PHE A 159 22.03 -15.80 8.05
C PHE A 159 21.52 -14.58 7.25
N ASN A 160 22.06 -14.36 6.05
CA ASN A 160 21.58 -13.28 5.20
C ASN A 160 20.13 -13.50 4.77
N GLU A 161 19.73 -14.72 4.39
CA GLU A 161 18.34 -15.06 4.06
C GLU A 161 17.38 -14.80 5.23
N ALA A 162 17.78 -15.19 6.46
CA ALA A 162 16.96 -14.97 7.66
C ALA A 162 16.82 -13.47 8.02
N VAL A 163 17.90 -12.69 7.85
CA VAL A 163 17.86 -11.24 8.05
C VAL A 163 17.00 -10.57 6.98
N ASP A 164 17.12 -10.97 5.72
CA ASP A 164 16.34 -10.42 4.62
C ASP A 164 14.84 -10.75 4.75
N GLN A 165 14.50 -11.95 5.23
CA GLN A 165 13.13 -12.31 5.56
C GLN A 165 12.57 -11.42 6.69
N SER A 166 13.30 -11.28 7.80
CA SER A 166 12.89 -10.43 8.93
C SER A 166 12.74 -8.96 8.51
N LEU A 167 13.62 -8.49 7.64
CA LEU A 167 13.55 -7.15 7.08
C LEU A 167 12.29 -6.97 6.22
N THR A 168 11.97 -7.94 5.37
CA THR A 168 10.78 -7.92 4.52
C THR A 168 9.50 -7.88 5.35
N GLU A 169 9.40 -8.70 6.40
CA GLU A 169 8.27 -8.72 7.34
C GLU A 169 8.13 -7.36 8.05
N SER A 170 9.24 -6.80 8.56
CA SER A 170 9.23 -5.49 9.21
C SER A 170 8.78 -4.37 8.27
N VAL A 171 9.30 -4.34 7.04
CA VAL A 171 8.94 -3.31 6.04
C VAL A 171 7.48 -3.43 5.64
N ALA A 172 6.98 -4.64 5.43
CA ALA A 172 5.58 -4.89 5.11
C ALA A 172 4.67 -4.39 6.25
N ARG A 173 4.98 -4.75 7.50
CA ARG A 173 4.21 -4.32 8.68
C ARG A 173 4.24 -2.80 8.87
N PHE A 174 5.41 -2.19 8.77
CA PHE A 174 5.58 -0.74 8.84
C PHE A 174 4.73 -0.02 7.79
N SER A 175 4.79 -0.49 6.55
CA SER A 175 4.04 0.10 5.44
C SER A 175 2.52 -0.01 5.65
N LEU A 176 2.04 -1.16 6.15
CA LEU A 176 0.62 -1.33 6.50
C LEU A 176 0.19 -0.33 7.57
N MET A 177 0.97 -0.18 8.64
CA MET A 177 0.64 0.74 9.73
C MET A 177 0.63 2.21 9.30
N VAL A 178 1.56 2.62 8.42
CA VAL A 178 1.56 3.97 7.85
C VAL A 178 0.26 4.21 7.07
N ARG A 179 -0.15 3.24 6.25
CA ARG A 179 -1.42 3.31 5.50
C ARG A 179 -2.63 3.40 6.42
N ASP A 180 -2.69 2.56 7.44
CA ASP A 180 -3.79 2.56 8.41
C ASP A 180 -3.88 3.90 9.14
N SER A 181 -2.74 4.45 9.59
CA SER A 181 -2.67 5.76 10.23
C SER A 181 -3.15 6.88 9.29
N GLN A 182 -2.75 6.86 8.03
CA GLN A 182 -3.20 7.81 7.02
C GLN A 182 -4.72 7.68 6.77
N ASN A 183 -5.24 6.46 6.67
CA ASN A 183 -6.68 6.22 6.48
C ASN A 183 -7.51 6.74 7.65
N VAL A 184 -7.09 6.46 8.88
CA VAL A 184 -7.76 6.97 10.09
C VAL A 184 -7.73 8.49 10.14
N PHE A 185 -6.58 9.10 9.88
CA PHE A 185 -6.45 10.58 9.85
C PHE A 185 -7.38 11.22 8.82
N ILE A 186 -7.44 10.65 7.61
CA ILE A 186 -8.30 11.15 6.53
C ILE A 186 -9.79 10.96 6.87
N ALA A 187 -10.17 9.83 7.48
CA ALA A 187 -11.55 9.60 7.91
C ALA A 187 -12.00 10.61 8.97
N ILE A 188 -11.13 10.91 9.95
CA ILE A 188 -11.39 11.94 10.98
C ILE A 188 -11.54 13.31 10.33
N LEU A 189 -10.61 13.72 9.47
CA LEU A 189 -10.69 15.00 8.75
C LEU A 189 -11.98 15.12 7.92
N GLY A 190 -12.38 14.03 7.24
CA GLY A 190 -13.60 14.03 6.46
C GLY A 190 -14.86 14.28 7.29
N HIS A 191 -14.94 13.66 8.46
CA HIS A 191 -16.04 13.91 9.41
C HIS A 191 -16.02 15.33 9.94
N ASP A 192 -14.86 15.82 10.37
CA ASP A 192 -14.71 17.13 11.01
C ASP A 192 -14.91 18.30 10.02
N VAL A 193 -14.71 18.06 8.71
CA VAL A 193 -15.02 19.04 7.66
C VAL A 193 -16.49 18.96 7.24
N ARG A 194 -17.10 17.76 7.15
CA ARG A 194 -18.53 17.64 6.78
C ARG A 194 -19.47 18.31 7.79
N ASN A 195 -19.16 18.26 9.08
CA ASN A 195 -20.01 18.81 10.13
C ASN A 195 -20.23 20.32 9.99
N PRO A 196 -19.19 21.19 9.93
CA PRO A 196 -19.39 22.63 9.73
C PRO A 196 -20.01 22.94 8.36
N LEU A 197 -19.68 22.18 7.30
CA LEU A 197 -20.31 22.36 6.00
C LEU A 197 -21.80 22.03 6.06
N GLY A 198 -22.22 21.00 6.77
CA GLY A 198 -23.64 20.69 7.02
C GLY A 198 -24.38 21.81 7.73
N ALA A 199 -23.75 22.42 8.73
CA ALA A 199 -24.34 23.59 9.43
C ALA A 199 -24.48 24.80 8.51
N ILE A 200 -23.47 25.08 7.66
CA ILE A 200 -23.53 26.18 6.67
C ILE A 200 -24.61 25.90 5.62
N SER A 201 -24.69 24.67 5.12
CA SER A 201 -25.73 24.25 4.17
C SER A 201 -27.13 24.41 4.73
N MET A 202 -27.34 23.95 5.96
CA MET A 202 -28.65 24.12 6.68
C MET A 202 -29.01 25.58 6.87
N GLY A 203 -28.05 26.42 7.28
CA GLY A 203 -28.24 27.85 7.40
C GLY A 203 -28.66 28.54 6.09
N ALA A 204 -27.97 28.18 5.00
CA ALA A 204 -28.28 28.67 3.66
C ALA A 204 -29.67 28.24 3.19
N GLN A 205 -30.07 26.97 3.47
CA GLN A 205 -31.40 26.46 3.16
C GLN A 205 -32.49 27.21 3.92
N ILE A 206 -32.31 27.46 5.22
CA ILE A 206 -33.27 28.26 6.03
C ILE A 206 -33.44 29.64 5.41
N LEU A 207 -32.35 30.32 5.02
CA LEU A 207 -32.40 31.63 4.38
C LEU A 207 -33.11 31.60 3.01
N MET A 208 -32.99 30.51 2.24
CA MET A 208 -33.67 30.36 0.95
C MET A 208 -35.19 30.26 1.09
N TYR A 209 -35.70 29.65 2.18
CA TYR A 209 -37.12 29.48 2.44
C TYR A 209 -37.74 30.62 3.22
N ASP A 210 -36.96 31.63 3.60
CA ASP A 210 -37.49 32.83 4.27
C ASP A 210 -38.12 33.79 3.24
N GLU A 211 -39.44 33.79 3.19
CA GLU A 211 -40.24 34.67 2.30
C GLU A 211 -40.05 36.18 2.59
N ALA A 212 -39.55 36.52 3.78
CA ALA A 212 -39.28 37.92 4.14
C ALA A 212 -37.95 38.45 3.58
N LEU A 213 -37.11 37.57 3.09
CA LEU A 213 -35.82 37.94 2.51
C LEU A 213 -35.95 38.47 1.06
N ALA A 214 -35.25 39.57 0.80
CA ALA A 214 -35.20 40.12 -0.55
C ALA A 214 -34.63 39.10 -1.54
N PRO A 215 -35.09 39.05 -2.82
CA PRO A 215 -34.62 38.10 -3.84
C PRO A 215 -33.10 38.11 -4.06
N SER A 216 -32.46 39.26 -3.82
CA SER A 216 -30.98 39.37 -3.89
C SER A 216 -30.29 38.55 -2.79
N HIS A 217 -30.85 38.51 -1.58
CA HIS A 217 -30.28 37.71 -0.47
C HIS A 217 -30.56 36.21 -0.64
N GLN A 218 -31.72 35.84 -1.18
CA GLN A 218 -32.01 34.46 -1.55
C GLN A 218 -30.98 33.91 -2.60
N LYS A 219 -30.62 34.75 -3.61
CA LYS A 219 -29.56 34.41 -4.55
C LYS A 219 -28.20 34.19 -3.88
N VAL A 220 -27.88 34.97 -2.84
CA VAL A 220 -26.65 34.79 -2.06
C VAL A 220 -26.71 33.49 -1.27
N ALA A 221 -27.83 33.17 -0.63
CA ALA A 221 -28.04 31.92 0.09
C ALA A 221 -27.91 30.70 -0.83
N MET A 222 -28.46 30.76 -2.06
CA MET A 222 -28.29 29.73 -3.08
C MET A 222 -26.81 29.52 -3.44
N ARG A 223 -26.04 30.59 -3.68
CA ARG A 223 -24.60 30.49 -3.97
C ARG A 223 -23.81 29.89 -2.80
N ILE A 224 -24.19 30.18 -1.57
CA ILE A 224 -23.58 29.60 -0.37
C ILE A 224 -23.87 28.09 -0.34
N LEU A 225 -25.11 27.70 -0.60
CA LEU A 225 -25.52 26.29 -0.66
C LEU A 225 -24.76 25.53 -1.74
N ASP A 226 -24.72 26.07 -2.96
CA ASP A 226 -23.97 25.46 -4.09
C ASP A 226 -22.48 25.29 -3.75
N SER A 227 -21.87 26.35 -3.18
CA SER A 227 -20.46 26.30 -2.77
C SER A 227 -20.21 25.27 -1.68
N THR A 228 -21.13 25.13 -0.73
CA THR A 228 -21.00 24.18 0.39
C THR A 228 -21.16 22.75 -0.10
N ASN A 229 -22.13 22.47 -0.98
CA ASN A 229 -22.32 21.17 -1.62
C ASN A 229 -21.06 20.76 -2.39
N ARG A 230 -20.51 21.69 -3.17
CA ARG A 230 -19.29 21.49 -3.93
C ARG A 230 -18.08 21.13 -3.05
N VAL A 231 -17.87 21.87 -1.94
CA VAL A 231 -16.77 21.53 -1.00
C VAL A 231 -17.00 20.16 -0.38
N THR A 232 -18.25 19.80 -0.09
CA THR A 232 -18.61 18.47 0.44
C THR A 232 -18.26 17.36 -0.55
N GLU A 233 -18.55 17.54 -1.84
CA GLU A 233 -18.17 16.63 -2.91
C GLU A 233 -16.65 16.50 -3.05
N LEU A 234 -15.92 17.62 -3.07
CA LEU A 234 -14.45 17.62 -3.13
C LEU A 234 -13.81 16.88 -1.96
N VAL A 235 -14.34 17.06 -0.75
CA VAL A 235 -13.87 16.32 0.45
C VAL A 235 -14.19 14.84 0.32
N SER A 236 -15.37 14.48 -0.17
CA SER A 236 -15.74 13.07 -0.41
C SER A 236 -14.83 12.42 -1.44
N ASP A 237 -14.58 13.08 -2.56
CA ASP A 237 -13.69 12.60 -3.62
C ASP A 237 -12.25 12.41 -3.11
N LEU A 238 -11.75 13.35 -2.29
CA LEU A 238 -10.42 13.24 -1.68
C LEU A 238 -10.32 12.04 -0.74
N LEU A 239 -11.36 11.76 0.05
CA LEU A 239 -11.44 10.61 0.93
C LEU A 239 -11.46 9.29 0.13
N ASP A 240 -12.29 9.21 -0.89
CA ASP A 240 -12.40 8.05 -1.77
C ASP A 240 -11.08 7.81 -2.52
N PHE A 241 -10.43 8.87 -3.02
CA PHE A 241 -9.12 8.80 -3.63
C PHE A 241 -8.06 8.24 -2.68
N SER A 242 -8.01 8.75 -1.47
CA SER A 242 -7.03 8.32 -0.48
C SER A 242 -7.22 6.85 -0.10
N THR A 243 -8.46 6.42 0.13
CA THR A 243 -8.79 5.03 0.47
C THR A 243 -8.46 4.07 -0.68
N GLY A 244 -8.79 4.44 -1.91
CA GLY A 244 -8.50 3.64 -3.10
C GLY A 244 -7.01 3.56 -3.41
N HIS A 245 -6.29 4.67 -3.31
CA HIS A 245 -4.86 4.76 -3.67
C HIS A 245 -3.95 4.02 -2.69
N LEU A 246 -4.33 3.94 -1.41
CA LEU A 246 -3.56 3.25 -0.37
C LEU A 246 -3.73 1.72 -0.38
N GLY A 247 -4.47 1.16 -1.36
CA GLY A 247 -4.54 -0.28 -1.63
C GLY A 247 -5.61 -1.05 -0.85
N GLY A 248 -6.50 -0.35 -0.14
CA GLY A 248 -7.66 -0.96 0.55
C GLY A 248 -8.89 -1.12 -0.36
N GLY A 249 -8.89 -0.50 -1.55
CA GLY A 249 -10.09 -0.39 -2.40
C GLY A 249 -11.17 0.48 -1.77
N ILE A 250 -12.19 0.85 -2.54
CA ILE A 250 -13.36 1.56 -2.02
C ILE A 250 -14.27 0.54 -1.31
N PRO A 251 -14.62 0.76 -0.03
CA PRO A 251 -15.56 -0.13 0.67
C PRO A 251 -16.95 -0.04 0.03
N VAL A 252 -17.58 -1.21 -0.19
CA VAL A 252 -18.90 -1.32 -0.79
C VAL A 252 -19.84 -2.14 0.08
N THR A 253 -21.08 -1.66 0.24
CA THR A 253 -22.15 -2.35 0.95
C THR A 253 -23.20 -2.74 -0.07
N ARG A 254 -23.16 -4.01 -0.51
CA ARG A 254 -24.05 -4.51 -1.56
C ARG A 254 -25.46 -4.77 -1.02
N ALA A 255 -26.46 -4.36 -1.78
CA ALA A 255 -27.86 -4.66 -1.54
C ALA A 255 -28.57 -4.89 -2.87
N GLU A 256 -29.65 -5.66 -2.84
CA GLU A 256 -30.51 -5.85 -4.02
C GLU A 256 -31.34 -4.59 -4.28
N TYR A 257 -31.34 -4.11 -5.52
CA TYR A 257 -32.19 -3.00 -5.96
C TYR A 257 -32.36 -3.00 -7.49
N ASP A 258 -33.37 -2.26 -7.95
CA ASP A 258 -33.63 -2.00 -9.35
C ASP A 258 -32.75 -0.84 -9.86
N LEU A 259 -31.82 -1.16 -10.76
CA LEU A 259 -30.92 -0.19 -11.38
C LEU A 259 -31.66 0.79 -12.29
N ALA A 260 -32.79 0.38 -12.89
CA ALA A 260 -33.59 1.24 -13.77
C ALA A 260 -34.03 2.50 -13.06
N LEU A 261 -34.57 2.36 -11.85
CA LEU A 261 -34.98 3.50 -11.02
C LEU A 261 -33.81 4.43 -10.71
N GLN A 262 -32.63 3.85 -10.46
CA GLN A 262 -31.43 4.63 -10.17
C GLN A 262 -30.96 5.44 -11.39
N CYS A 263 -30.96 4.84 -12.57
CA CYS A 263 -30.61 5.53 -13.82
C CYS A 263 -31.59 6.64 -14.16
N GLU A 264 -32.90 6.44 -13.95
CA GLU A 264 -33.92 7.46 -14.13
C GLU A 264 -33.68 8.67 -13.21
N LEU A 265 -33.34 8.43 -11.93
CA LEU A 265 -33.04 9.49 -10.96
C LEU A 265 -31.81 10.30 -11.41
N VAL A 266 -30.70 9.64 -11.71
CA VAL A 266 -29.44 10.32 -12.13
C VAL A 266 -29.68 11.13 -13.41
N VAL A 267 -30.29 10.55 -14.43
CA VAL A 267 -30.56 11.25 -15.69
C VAL A 267 -31.56 12.39 -15.47
N GLY A 268 -32.57 12.20 -14.62
CA GLY A 268 -33.56 13.23 -14.26
C GLY A 268 -32.90 14.43 -13.57
N GLU A 269 -31.98 14.19 -12.63
CA GLU A 269 -31.20 15.24 -11.98
C GLU A 269 -30.35 16.01 -12.98
N MET A 270 -29.65 15.29 -13.88
CA MET A 270 -28.82 15.91 -14.92
C MET A 270 -29.64 16.74 -15.91
N ARG A 271 -30.84 16.29 -16.33
CA ARG A 271 -31.75 17.07 -17.18
C ARG A 271 -32.25 18.31 -16.49
N THR A 272 -32.48 18.26 -15.18
CA THR A 272 -32.91 19.41 -14.38
C THR A 272 -31.80 20.45 -14.22
N GLY A 273 -30.58 20.00 -13.99
CA GLY A 273 -29.40 20.87 -13.86
C GLY A 273 -28.92 21.47 -15.20
N HIS A 274 -29.21 20.79 -16.30
CA HIS A 274 -28.78 21.18 -17.65
C HIS A 274 -29.95 21.12 -18.66
N PRO A 275 -30.94 22.01 -18.51
CA PRO A 275 -32.16 21.97 -19.34
C PRO A 275 -31.92 22.20 -20.83
N GLU A 276 -30.76 22.78 -21.18
CA GLU A 276 -30.30 22.98 -22.55
C GLU A 276 -29.72 21.71 -23.21
N ARG A 277 -29.49 20.63 -22.42
CA ARG A 277 -28.86 19.40 -22.90
C ARG A 277 -29.90 18.29 -23.11
N VAL A 278 -29.82 17.66 -24.25
CA VAL A 278 -30.61 16.46 -24.54
C VAL A 278 -29.85 15.24 -23.98
N ILE A 279 -30.46 14.54 -23.05
CA ILE A 279 -29.91 13.29 -22.51
C ILE A 279 -30.95 12.19 -22.76
N THR A 280 -30.59 11.17 -23.52
CA THR A 280 -31.43 10.01 -23.78
C THR A 280 -31.10 8.88 -22.83
N LEU A 281 -32.08 8.12 -22.42
CA LEU A 281 -31.92 6.94 -21.57
C LEU A 281 -32.66 5.78 -22.19
N ASP A 282 -31.95 4.72 -22.55
CA ASP A 282 -32.46 3.49 -23.09
C ASP A 282 -32.12 2.32 -22.17
N MET A 283 -33.10 1.55 -21.77
CA MET A 283 -32.91 0.46 -20.79
C MET A 283 -33.58 -0.81 -21.30
N THR A 284 -32.86 -1.92 -21.26
CA THR A 284 -33.34 -3.22 -21.72
C THR A 284 -32.87 -4.37 -20.85
N GLY A 285 -33.62 -5.46 -20.82
CA GLY A 285 -33.29 -6.66 -20.05
C GLY A 285 -33.65 -6.57 -18.56
N ASP A 286 -33.10 -7.47 -17.74
CA ASP A 286 -33.32 -7.48 -16.29
C ASP A 286 -32.25 -6.66 -15.60
N LEU A 287 -32.69 -5.64 -14.86
CA LEU A 287 -31.85 -4.65 -14.20
C LEU A 287 -31.84 -4.77 -12.67
N ASN A 288 -32.36 -5.89 -12.12
CA ASN A 288 -32.18 -6.18 -10.70
C ASN A 288 -30.75 -6.62 -10.41
N VAL A 289 -30.08 -5.94 -9.48
CA VAL A 289 -28.64 -6.10 -9.22
C VAL A 289 -28.33 -6.15 -7.72
N MET A 290 -27.21 -6.78 -7.37
CA MET A 290 -26.69 -6.86 -6.00
C MET A 290 -25.44 -5.98 -5.87
N TRP A 291 -25.62 -4.65 -5.81
CA TRP A 291 -24.54 -3.67 -5.77
C TRP A 291 -24.70 -2.66 -4.63
N ASP A 292 -23.68 -1.81 -4.42
CA ASP A 292 -23.79 -0.64 -3.56
C ASP A 292 -24.44 0.51 -4.32
N ARG A 293 -25.71 0.79 -3.99
CA ARG A 293 -26.54 1.79 -4.65
C ARG A 293 -25.89 3.18 -4.64
N ALA A 294 -25.30 3.60 -3.50
CA ALA A 294 -24.75 4.93 -3.35
C ALA A 294 -23.46 5.09 -4.20
N ARG A 295 -22.63 4.06 -4.23
CA ARG A 295 -21.40 4.05 -5.02
C ARG A 295 -21.69 4.00 -6.52
N ILE A 296 -22.66 3.20 -6.95
CA ILE A 296 -23.05 3.17 -8.37
C ILE A 296 -23.68 4.51 -8.78
N ASN A 297 -24.47 5.13 -7.91
CA ASN A 297 -24.97 6.48 -8.16
C ASN A 297 -23.84 7.48 -8.41
N GLN A 298 -22.82 7.48 -7.56
CA GLN A 298 -21.62 8.32 -7.70
C GLN A 298 -20.92 8.07 -9.04
N ALA A 299 -20.73 6.80 -9.43
CA ALA A 299 -20.10 6.45 -10.69
C ALA A 299 -20.90 6.92 -11.91
N LEU A 300 -22.23 6.72 -11.91
CA LEU A 300 -23.11 7.17 -12.98
C LEU A 300 -23.14 8.69 -13.08
N SER A 301 -23.31 9.41 -11.96
CA SER A 301 -23.30 10.86 -11.93
C SER A 301 -21.98 11.44 -12.47
N ASN A 302 -20.85 10.85 -12.10
CA ASN A 302 -19.54 11.25 -12.61
C ASN A 302 -19.43 11.08 -14.13
N LEU A 303 -19.90 9.96 -14.68
CA LEU A 303 -19.79 9.68 -16.13
C LEU A 303 -20.78 10.50 -16.94
N VAL A 304 -22.04 10.60 -16.51
CA VAL A 304 -23.07 11.41 -17.20
C VAL A 304 -22.69 12.90 -17.12
N GLY A 305 -22.22 13.37 -15.95
CA GLY A 305 -21.73 14.72 -15.78
C GLY A 305 -20.55 15.04 -16.71
N ASN A 306 -19.57 14.14 -16.84
CA ASN A 306 -18.47 14.27 -17.80
C ASN A 306 -18.98 14.34 -19.25
N ALA A 307 -19.94 13.49 -19.61
CA ALA A 307 -20.49 13.49 -20.96
C ALA A 307 -21.26 14.80 -21.28
N VAL A 308 -21.99 15.35 -20.31
CA VAL A 308 -22.67 16.64 -20.44
C VAL A 308 -21.65 17.77 -20.58
N GLN A 309 -20.61 17.79 -19.77
CA GLN A 309 -19.62 18.87 -19.72
C GLN A 309 -18.70 18.88 -20.94
N HIS A 310 -18.26 17.71 -21.41
CA HIS A 310 -17.27 17.59 -22.50
C HIS A 310 -17.90 17.26 -23.86
N GLY A 311 -19.16 16.90 -23.91
CA GLY A 311 -19.90 16.67 -25.15
C GLY A 311 -20.18 17.95 -25.94
N ALA A 312 -20.33 17.84 -27.26
CA ALA A 312 -20.76 18.93 -28.11
C ALA A 312 -22.13 19.46 -27.64
N LYS A 313 -22.28 20.79 -27.57
CA LYS A 313 -23.47 21.42 -26.93
C LYS A 313 -24.78 21.09 -27.67
N ASP A 314 -24.72 20.95 -28.97
CA ASP A 314 -25.87 20.74 -29.84
C ASP A 314 -26.20 19.25 -30.07
N GLU A 315 -25.40 18.35 -29.50
CA GLU A 315 -25.55 16.92 -29.66
C GLU A 315 -26.02 16.26 -28.37
N PRO A 316 -26.85 15.21 -28.44
CA PRO A 316 -27.34 14.51 -27.27
C PRO A 316 -26.23 13.70 -26.56
N VAL A 317 -26.48 13.40 -25.28
CA VAL A 317 -25.77 12.38 -24.52
C VAL A 317 -26.64 11.15 -24.49
N TRP A 318 -26.07 9.99 -24.86
CA TRP A 318 -26.77 8.71 -24.85
C TRP A 318 -26.34 7.90 -23.66
N VAL A 319 -27.31 7.47 -22.87
CA VAL A 319 -27.12 6.52 -21.75
C VAL A 319 -27.89 5.25 -22.12
N THR A 320 -27.20 4.14 -22.28
CA THR A 320 -27.82 2.84 -22.54
C THR A 320 -27.48 1.86 -21.44
N VAL A 321 -28.46 1.09 -21.00
CA VAL A 321 -28.30 0.08 -19.95
C VAL A 321 -28.88 -1.22 -20.45
N HIS A 322 -28.08 -2.25 -20.47
CA HIS A 322 -28.52 -3.58 -20.92
C HIS A 322 -28.17 -4.62 -19.86
N GLY A 323 -29.16 -5.36 -19.38
CA GLY A 323 -29.01 -6.43 -18.42
C GLY A 323 -29.20 -7.80 -19.05
N ASP A 324 -28.14 -8.61 -18.99
CA ASP A 324 -28.18 -10.04 -19.31
C ASP A 324 -28.28 -10.87 -18.03
N ASP A 325 -28.28 -12.20 -18.16
CA ASP A 325 -28.39 -13.13 -17.02
C ASP A 325 -27.21 -13.00 -16.06
N ASP A 326 -26.01 -12.75 -16.55
CA ASP A 326 -24.76 -12.73 -15.78
C ASP A 326 -24.23 -11.33 -15.45
N GLU A 327 -24.45 -10.35 -16.33
CA GLU A 327 -23.88 -9.02 -16.21
C GLU A 327 -24.83 -7.91 -16.65
N VAL A 328 -24.56 -6.70 -16.20
CA VAL A 328 -25.19 -5.49 -16.70
C VAL A 328 -24.14 -4.59 -17.33
N VAL A 329 -24.43 -4.13 -18.54
CA VAL A 329 -23.58 -3.20 -19.27
C VAL A 329 -24.24 -1.83 -19.31
N VAL A 330 -23.51 -0.81 -18.81
CA VAL A 330 -23.91 0.60 -18.90
C VAL A 330 -22.99 1.31 -19.84
N THR A 331 -23.54 1.97 -20.85
CA THR A 331 -22.78 2.74 -21.84
C THR A 331 -23.22 4.20 -21.81
N ILE A 332 -22.26 5.11 -21.67
CA ILE A 332 -22.48 6.55 -21.74
C ILE A 332 -21.66 7.10 -22.90
N GLN A 333 -22.34 7.71 -23.87
CA GLN A 333 -21.74 8.20 -25.09
C GLN A 333 -22.07 9.68 -25.29
N ASN A 334 -21.08 10.45 -25.73
CA ASN A 334 -21.24 11.82 -26.16
C ASN A 334 -20.41 12.10 -27.41
N LEU A 335 -20.94 12.88 -28.32
CA LEU A 335 -20.16 13.50 -29.41
C LEU A 335 -19.45 14.74 -28.89
N GLY A 336 -18.25 15.04 -29.39
CA GLY A 336 -17.47 16.19 -28.96
C GLY A 336 -16.01 16.06 -29.33
N GLN A 337 -15.16 16.75 -28.58
CA GLN A 337 -13.73 16.71 -28.82
C GLN A 337 -13.17 15.30 -28.60
N ILE A 338 -12.41 14.81 -29.57
CA ILE A 338 -11.76 13.51 -29.54
C ILE A 338 -10.66 13.53 -28.48
N VAL A 339 -10.64 12.51 -27.65
CA VAL A 339 -9.57 12.31 -26.68
C VAL A 339 -8.40 11.62 -27.39
N ASP A 340 -7.23 12.25 -27.33
CA ASP A 340 -6.00 11.69 -27.89
C ASP A 340 -5.71 10.29 -27.33
N PRO A 341 -5.30 9.30 -28.17
CA PRO A 341 -5.02 7.93 -27.73
C PRO A 341 -4.01 7.78 -26.58
N ALA A 342 -3.04 8.69 -26.50
CA ALA A 342 -2.07 8.71 -25.38
C ALA A 342 -2.75 9.13 -24.07
N SER A 343 -3.67 10.09 -24.15
CA SER A 343 -4.47 10.57 -23.00
C SER A 343 -5.50 9.55 -22.54
N LEU A 344 -6.09 8.74 -23.45
CA LEU A 344 -7.02 7.66 -23.08
C LEU A 344 -6.40 6.63 -22.13
N ARG A 345 -5.12 6.30 -22.31
CA ARG A 345 -4.40 5.35 -21.47
C ARG A 345 -4.21 5.83 -20.02
N THR A 346 -4.22 7.13 -19.82
CA THR A 346 -3.96 7.77 -18.51
C THR A 346 -5.20 8.48 -17.96
N LEU A 347 -6.35 8.34 -18.62
CA LEU A 347 -7.57 9.06 -18.28
C LEU A 347 -8.07 8.78 -16.85
N PHE A 348 -7.81 7.56 -16.37
CA PHE A 348 -8.15 7.11 -15.03
C PHE A 348 -7.01 7.30 -14.02
N ASP A 349 -5.86 7.91 -14.42
CA ASP A 349 -4.72 8.16 -13.54
C ASP A 349 -4.72 9.63 -13.06
N PRO A 350 -5.04 9.87 -11.78
CA PRO A 350 -5.20 11.24 -11.26
C PRO A 350 -3.89 12.03 -11.28
N GLY A 351 -2.74 11.38 -11.05
CA GLY A 351 -1.43 12.03 -10.99
C GLY A 351 -1.00 12.63 -12.33
N LYS A 352 -1.31 11.97 -13.43
CA LYS A 352 -0.93 12.43 -14.78
C LYS A 352 -1.85 13.52 -15.29
N ARG A 353 -3.12 13.47 -14.95
CA ARG A 353 -4.09 14.49 -15.35
C ARG A 353 -3.81 15.83 -14.67
N PHE A 354 -3.35 15.81 -13.41
CA PHE A 354 -2.95 17.01 -12.68
C PHE A 354 -1.67 17.65 -13.26
N ALA A 355 -0.72 16.82 -13.70
CA ALA A 355 0.54 17.28 -14.29
C ALA A 355 0.37 17.87 -15.70
N MET A 356 -0.64 17.44 -16.47
CA MET A 356 -0.88 17.87 -17.84
C MET A 356 -1.68 19.19 -17.97
N ARG A 357 -2.28 19.71 -16.88
CA ARG A 357 -2.96 21.01 -16.93
C ARG A 357 -1.94 22.15 -17.02
N PRO A 358 -1.99 23.01 -18.07
CA PRO A 358 -1.16 24.20 -18.16
C PRO A 358 -1.37 25.10 -16.94
N ALA A 359 -0.30 25.75 -16.46
CA ALA A 359 -0.34 26.59 -15.26
C ALA A 359 -1.41 27.70 -15.33
N ASP A 360 -1.70 28.20 -16.53
CA ASP A 360 -2.69 29.25 -16.78
C ASP A 360 -4.15 28.78 -16.65
N GLN A 361 -4.42 27.50 -16.74
CA GLN A 361 -5.76 26.92 -16.58
C GLN A 361 -6.06 26.44 -15.14
N ARG A 362 -5.07 26.46 -14.26
CA ARG A 362 -5.25 26.08 -12.85
C ARG A 362 -6.02 27.12 -12.06
N ASN A 363 -6.12 28.36 -12.55
CA ASN A 363 -6.79 29.51 -11.89
C ASN A 363 -8.05 29.98 -12.60
N SER A 364 -8.46 29.36 -13.71
CA SER A 364 -9.70 29.76 -14.39
C SER A 364 -10.88 29.07 -13.73
N GLY A 365 -11.67 29.82 -12.99
CA GLY A 365 -12.81 29.38 -12.15
C GLY A 365 -14.00 28.79 -12.93
N GLY A 366 -13.77 27.88 -13.84
CA GLY A 366 -14.80 27.21 -14.65
C GLY A 366 -14.87 25.70 -14.55
N ASP A 367 -13.77 25.01 -14.16
CA ASP A 367 -13.67 23.54 -14.14
C ASP A 367 -13.09 23.05 -12.81
N ASP A 368 -13.87 23.18 -11.75
CA ASP A 368 -13.40 23.02 -10.37
C ASP A 368 -13.50 21.58 -9.82
N HIS A 369 -13.61 20.55 -10.64
CA HIS A 369 -13.45 19.17 -10.18
C HIS A 369 -11.96 18.83 -10.09
N LEU A 370 -11.55 18.17 -9.00
CA LEU A 370 -10.15 17.67 -8.79
C LEU A 370 -9.69 16.70 -9.87
N GLY A 371 -10.56 16.37 -10.85
CA GLY A 371 -10.29 15.38 -11.88
C GLY A 371 -10.22 13.95 -11.35
N LEU A 372 -10.72 13.72 -10.14
CA LEU A 372 -10.72 12.44 -9.45
C LEU A 372 -11.91 11.55 -9.84
N GLY A 373 -12.99 12.12 -10.39
CA GLY A 373 -14.26 11.39 -10.64
C GLY A 373 -14.09 10.13 -11.49
N LEU A 374 -13.25 10.17 -12.54
CA LEU A 374 -12.98 8.99 -13.37
C LEU A 374 -12.15 7.93 -12.62
N TYR A 375 -11.17 8.35 -11.82
CA TYR A 375 -10.43 7.43 -10.95
C TYR A 375 -11.36 6.76 -9.96
N ILE A 376 -12.20 7.53 -9.26
CA ILE A 376 -13.19 7.03 -8.29
C ILE A 376 -14.15 6.07 -8.97
N THR A 377 -14.65 6.42 -10.16
CA THR A 377 -15.50 5.54 -10.96
C THR A 377 -14.82 4.19 -11.24
N ARG A 378 -13.55 4.19 -11.65
CA ARG A 378 -12.79 2.95 -11.86
C ARG A 378 -12.68 2.11 -10.58
N GLU A 379 -12.35 2.74 -9.46
CA GLU A 379 -12.24 2.05 -8.18
C GLU A 379 -13.59 1.47 -7.70
N ILE A 380 -14.70 2.21 -7.90
CA ILE A 380 -16.05 1.73 -7.61
C ILE A 380 -16.38 0.49 -8.47
N VAL A 381 -16.12 0.57 -9.77
CA VAL A 381 -16.37 -0.56 -10.70
C VAL A 381 -15.52 -1.76 -10.33
N ALA A 382 -14.25 -1.56 -10.01
CA ALA A 382 -13.33 -2.62 -9.56
C ALA A 382 -13.81 -3.26 -8.24
N ALA A 383 -14.29 -2.46 -7.27
CA ALA A 383 -14.85 -2.95 -6.00
C ALA A 383 -16.13 -3.80 -6.20
N HIS A 384 -16.82 -3.63 -7.33
CA HIS A 384 -17.94 -4.46 -7.75
C HIS A 384 -17.54 -5.63 -8.67
N ASN A 385 -16.24 -5.92 -8.81
CA ASN A 385 -15.68 -6.94 -9.70
C ASN A 385 -16.00 -6.71 -11.19
N GLY A 386 -16.27 -5.46 -11.54
CA GLY A 386 -16.58 -5.02 -12.90
C GLY A 386 -15.36 -4.53 -13.68
N LYS A 387 -15.61 -4.07 -14.89
CA LYS A 387 -14.61 -3.46 -15.78
C LYS A 387 -15.17 -2.15 -16.35
N ILE A 388 -14.31 -1.15 -16.48
CA ILE A 388 -14.60 0.10 -17.18
C ILE A 388 -13.68 0.24 -18.39
N GLN A 389 -14.24 0.63 -19.51
CA GLN A 389 -13.51 0.90 -20.75
C GLN A 389 -13.90 2.26 -21.29
N VAL A 390 -13.01 2.88 -22.08
CA VAL A 390 -13.25 4.13 -22.76
C VAL A 390 -12.73 4.02 -24.19
N THR A 391 -13.53 4.47 -25.13
CA THR A 391 -13.15 4.62 -26.54
C THR A 391 -13.46 6.04 -26.99
N SER A 392 -12.66 6.61 -27.90
CA SER A 392 -12.92 7.91 -28.51
C SER A 392 -12.56 7.85 -29.99
N THR A 393 -13.53 8.16 -30.85
CA THR A 393 -13.41 8.07 -32.31
C THR A 393 -14.05 9.30 -32.98
N GLU A 394 -13.65 9.61 -34.21
CA GLU A 394 -14.17 10.76 -34.98
C GLU A 394 -15.70 10.65 -35.21
N THR A 395 -16.21 9.45 -35.44
CA THR A 395 -17.61 9.24 -35.78
C THR A 395 -18.49 8.89 -34.59
N GLY A 396 -17.89 8.27 -33.54
CA GLY A 396 -18.61 7.79 -32.37
C GLY A 396 -18.46 8.68 -31.14
N GLY A 397 -17.63 9.73 -31.20
CA GLY A 397 -17.30 10.56 -30.04
C GLY A 397 -16.60 9.77 -28.95
N THR A 398 -16.83 10.12 -27.68
CA THR A 398 -16.30 9.43 -26.53
C THR A 398 -17.38 8.54 -25.90
N THR A 399 -17.03 7.29 -25.66
CA THR A 399 -17.91 6.27 -25.09
C THR A 399 -17.24 5.63 -23.90
N PHE A 400 -17.89 5.69 -22.73
CA PHE A 400 -17.56 4.92 -21.54
C PHE A 400 -18.45 3.71 -21.45
N THR A 401 -17.89 2.54 -21.19
CA THR A 401 -18.62 1.28 -21.04
C THR A 401 -18.24 0.65 -19.70
N LEU A 402 -19.22 0.42 -18.84
CA LEU A 402 -19.10 -0.31 -17.58
C LEU A 402 -19.74 -1.67 -17.76
N SER A 403 -19.03 -2.73 -17.44
CA SER A 403 -19.54 -4.10 -17.37
C SER A 403 -19.41 -4.59 -15.93
N LEU A 404 -20.53 -4.89 -15.30
CA LEU A 404 -20.58 -5.30 -13.89
C LEU A 404 -21.37 -6.61 -13.76
N PRO A 405 -20.84 -7.60 -12.99
CA PRO A 405 -21.59 -8.81 -12.70
C PRO A 405 -22.85 -8.47 -11.88
N ARG A 406 -23.98 -9.10 -12.19
CA ARG A 406 -25.25 -8.84 -11.48
C ARG A 406 -25.19 -9.22 -10.02
N THR A 407 -24.52 -10.33 -9.72
CA THR A 407 -24.30 -10.83 -8.36
C THR A 407 -22.81 -10.90 -8.07
N ALA A 408 -22.42 -10.75 -6.82
CA ALA A 408 -21.05 -11.01 -6.42
C ALA A 408 -20.76 -12.49 -6.76
N LYS A 409 -19.84 -12.77 -7.71
CA LYS A 409 -19.19 -14.08 -7.71
C LYS A 409 -18.46 -14.15 -6.36
N GLU A 410 -18.85 -15.06 -5.50
CA GLU A 410 -18.05 -15.44 -4.36
C GLU A 410 -16.64 -15.70 -4.90
N ALA A 411 -15.63 -15.07 -4.30
CA ALA A 411 -14.24 -15.38 -4.58
C ALA A 411 -14.06 -16.86 -4.18
N GLY A 412 -14.34 -17.72 -5.14
CA GLY A 412 -14.45 -19.15 -4.97
C GLY A 412 -13.09 -19.78 -4.98
N GLU A 413 -13.06 -20.79 -4.21
CA GLU A 413 -12.32 -22.06 -4.19
C GLU A 413 -11.02 -22.15 -5.00
#